data_7e65517280310ffbb592d2f818362176
#
_entry.id   7e65517280310ffbb592d2f818362176
#
_cell.length_a   1.000
_cell.length_b   1.000
_cell.length_c   1.000
_cell.angle_alpha   90.00
_cell.angle_beta   90.00
_cell.angle_gamma   90.00
#
_symmetry.space_group_name_H-M   'P 1'
#
loop_
_entity.id
_entity.type
_entity.pdbx_description
1 polymer ?
#
loop_
_entity_poly.entity_id
_entity_poly.type
_entity_poly.pdbx_seq_one_letter_code
_entity_poly.pdbx_strand_id
1 'polypeptide(L)'
;KDILAYLRLVVNNNDEESLKRIINYPSRGIGQVTINKIIVGSNNNNLSIYETIKSAKTLNLGLSNSSIIKLENFVNQIEVFKIQNKKLSAFEITDLVIKETKIIDELRKDESPESIARVENIQELLNGIRDFIDDQKEIADSKNNLSEFLSNVSLATDFDIDLKLSEDFVSLMSLHSSKGLEFKNVFIVGLEEDLFPSALSYNSRDDLEEERRLFYVGITRAKKKSLYIIC
;
A
#
# COMPACT_ATOMS: atom_id res chain seq x y z
N LYS A 1 -1.81 2.53 0.39
CA LYS A 1 -0.57 1.76 0.15
C LYS A 1 0.68 2.66 0.19
N ASP A 2 0.69 3.84 -0.48
CA ASP A 2 1.88 4.70 -0.59
C ASP A 2 2.30 5.30 0.76
N ILE A 3 1.36 5.77 1.57
CA ILE A 3 1.64 6.23 2.94
C ILE A 3 2.25 5.10 3.78
N LEU A 4 1.69 3.89 3.71
CA LEU A 4 2.26 2.74 4.43
C LEU A 4 3.68 2.42 3.97
N ALA A 5 4.00 2.58 2.68
CA ALA A 5 5.36 2.40 2.18
C ALA A 5 6.33 3.45 2.75
N TYR A 6 5.89 4.72 2.89
CA TYR A 6 6.68 5.72 3.62
C TYR A 6 6.92 5.30 5.07
N LEU A 7 5.87 4.90 5.77
CA LEU A 7 5.98 4.51 7.18
C LEU A 7 6.87 3.28 7.38
N ARG A 8 6.76 2.29 6.49
CA ARG A 8 7.65 1.10 6.50
C ARG A 8 9.11 1.49 6.28
N LEU A 9 9.39 2.38 5.33
CA LEU A 9 10.74 2.84 5.06
C LEU A 9 11.32 3.66 6.23
N VAL A 10 10.50 4.41 6.96
CA VAL A 10 10.91 5.12 8.18
C VAL A 10 11.34 4.15 9.27
N VAL A 11 10.66 3.02 9.41
CA VAL A 11 10.99 1.97 10.40
C VAL A 11 12.14 1.09 9.92
N ASN A 12 12.12 0.69 8.66
CA ASN A 12 13.10 -0.21 8.07
C ASN A 12 13.60 0.31 6.71
N ASN A 13 14.81 0.86 6.68
CA ASN A 13 15.42 1.38 5.44
C ASN A 13 15.78 0.30 4.42
N ASN A 14 15.78 -0.98 4.84
CA ASN A 14 16.08 -2.11 3.94
C ASN A 14 14.82 -2.65 3.25
N ASP A 15 13.66 -2.03 3.46
CA ASP A 15 12.45 -2.34 2.70
C ASP A 15 12.55 -1.76 1.28
N GLU A 16 13.16 -2.54 0.40
CA GLU A 16 13.37 -2.16 -0.99
C GLU A 16 12.09 -2.00 -1.79
N GLU A 17 11.06 -2.77 -1.46
CA GLU A 17 9.77 -2.67 -2.14
C GLU A 17 9.11 -1.33 -1.84
N SER A 18 9.04 -0.98 -0.56
CA SER A 18 8.54 0.32 -0.12
C SER A 18 9.37 1.47 -0.70
N LEU A 19 10.70 1.35 -0.70
CA LEU A 19 11.59 2.37 -1.28
C LEU A 19 11.33 2.57 -2.77
N LYS A 20 11.31 1.50 -3.56
CA LYS A 20 11.04 1.57 -5.01
C LYS A 20 9.68 2.18 -5.32
N ARG A 21 8.70 1.93 -4.47
CA ARG A 21 7.35 2.47 -4.60
C ARG A 21 7.30 3.99 -4.41
N ILE A 22 8.02 4.54 -3.42
CA ILE A 22 7.87 5.94 -3.00
C ILE A 22 9.00 6.86 -3.46
N ILE A 23 10.10 6.36 -3.97
CA ILE A 23 11.27 7.17 -4.35
C ILE A 23 10.91 8.30 -5.32
N ASN A 24 9.95 8.08 -6.20
CA ASN A 24 9.44 9.08 -7.12
C ASN A 24 7.94 9.38 -6.93
N TYR A 25 7.37 9.10 -5.78
CA TYR A 25 5.98 9.42 -5.48
C TYR A 25 5.84 10.13 -4.13
N PRO A 26 5.26 11.35 -4.07
CA PRO A 26 4.89 12.22 -5.20
C PRO A 26 6.06 12.53 -6.14
N SER A 27 5.76 12.99 -7.35
CA SER A 27 6.75 13.15 -8.41
C SER A 27 7.94 14.05 -8.00
N ARG A 28 9.16 13.48 -8.03
CA ARG A 28 10.42 14.17 -7.73
C ARG A 28 11.32 14.31 -8.94
N GLY A 29 10.86 13.80 -10.11
CA GLY A 29 11.68 13.72 -11.32
C GLY A 29 12.86 12.73 -11.19
N ILE A 30 12.67 11.65 -10.40
CA ILE A 30 13.58 10.50 -10.33
C ILE A 30 13.01 9.43 -11.26
N GLY A 31 13.52 9.38 -12.49
CA GLY A 31 13.02 8.47 -13.52
C GLY A 31 13.57 7.05 -13.40
N GLN A 32 12.97 6.11 -14.12
CA GLN A 32 13.33 4.69 -14.10
C GLN A 32 14.81 4.43 -14.43
N VAL A 33 15.39 5.23 -15.34
CA VAL A 33 16.82 5.12 -15.68
C VAL A 33 17.72 5.38 -14.46
N THR A 34 17.36 6.37 -13.64
CA THR A 34 18.08 6.67 -12.39
C THR A 34 17.94 5.51 -11.40
N ILE A 35 16.73 4.99 -11.23
CA ILE A 35 16.46 3.84 -10.34
C ILE A 35 17.25 2.62 -10.78
N ASN A 36 17.28 2.30 -12.06
CA ASN A 36 18.04 1.16 -12.57
C ASN A 36 19.55 1.30 -12.32
N LYS A 37 20.12 2.51 -12.47
CA LYS A 37 21.52 2.77 -12.15
C LYS A 37 21.83 2.58 -10.66
N ILE A 38 20.91 2.97 -9.78
CA ILE A 38 21.05 2.75 -8.34
C ILE A 38 21.02 1.25 -8.02
N ILE A 39 20.11 0.48 -8.62
CA ILE A 39 20.01 -0.97 -8.42
C ILE A 39 21.30 -1.66 -8.88
N VAL A 40 21.82 -1.32 -10.05
CA VAL A 40 23.12 -1.85 -10.54
C VAL A 40 24.25 -1.46 -9.60
N GLY A 41 24.28 -0.21 -9.14
CA GLY A 41 25.28 0.28 -8.18
C GLY A 41 25.20 -0.43 -6.83
N SER A 42 24.00 -0.73 -6.34
CA SER A 42 23.74 -1.50 -5.13
C SER A 42 24.39 -2.90 -5.23
N ASN A 43 24.09 -3.61 -6.31
CA ASN A 43 24.64 -4.95 -6.55
C ASN A 43 26.17 -4.95 -6.68
N ASN A 44 26.73 -3.98 -7.41
CA ASN A 44 28.19 -3.89 -7.64
C ASN A 44 28.98 -3.57 -6.36
N ASN A 45 28.36 -2.88 -5.39
CA ASN A 45 29.03 -2.46 -4.17
C ASN A 45 28.58 -3.29 -2.94
N ASN A 46 27.73 -4.31 -3.10
CA ASN A 46 27.14 -5.08 -2.01
C ASN A 46 26.49 -4.21 -0.91
N LEU A 47 25.81 -3.15 -1.32
CA LEU A 47 25.07 -2.23 -0.46
C LEU A 47 23.57 -2.41 -0.67
N SER A 48 22.76 -2.05 0.33
CA SER A 48 21.32 -1.89 0.11
C SER A 48 21.05 -0.74 -0.87
N ILE A 49 19.86 -0.74 -1.50
CA ILE A 49 19.45 0.35 -2.40
C ILE A 49 19.46 1.68 -1.64
N TYR A 50 19.01 1.70 -0.38
CA TYR A 50 19.00 2.91 0.44
C TYR A 50 20.41 3.44 0.72
N GLU A 51 21.34 2.59 1.14
CA GLU A 51 22.73 2.98 1.37
C GLU A 51 23.42 3.42 0.08
N THR A 52 23.09 2.81 -1.05
CA THR A 52 23.60 3.23 -2.35
C THR A 52 23.11 4.64 -2.72
N ILE A 53 21.84 4.96 -2.44
CA ILE A 53 21.31 6.31 -2.65
C ILE A 53 22.03 7.31 -1.73
N LYS A 54 22.19 6.97 -0.47
CA LYS A 54 22.89 7.80 0.53
C LYS A 54 24.34 8.10 0.14
N SER A 55 24.97 7.14 -0.51
CA SER A 55 26.35 7.24 -0.99
C SER A 55 26.46 7.65 -2.47
N ALA A 56 25.37 8.07 -3.11
CA ALA A 56 25.31 8.35 -4.55
C ALA A 56 26.32 9.42 -5.01
N LYS A 57 26.73 10.32 -4.12
CA LYS A 57 27.73 11.36 -4.38
C LYS A 57 29.16 10.83 -4.45
N THR A 58 29.46 9.80 -3.68
CA THR A 58 30.79 9.19 -3.59
C THR A 58 30.95 7.99 -4.52
N LEU A 59 29.86 7.30 -4.82
CA LEU A 59 29.82 6.19 -5.75
C LEU A 59 29.70 6.70 -7.19
N ASN A 60 30.53 6.19 -8.08
CA ASN A 60 30.43 6.53 -9.51
C ASN A 60 29.31 5.74 -10.19
N LEU A 61 28.07 6.20 -9.97
CA LEU A 61 26.85 5.56 -10.51
C LEU A 61 26.51 6.07 -11.94
N GLY A 62 27.28 6.95 -12.52
CA GLY A 62 26.98 7.57 -13.81
C GLY A 62 25.70 8.41 -13.78
N LEU A 63 25.38 9.02 -12.63
CA LEU A 63 24.22 9.90 -12.44
C LEU A 63 24.59 11.36 -12.68
N SER A 64 23.64 12.16 -13.15
CA SER A 64 23.81 13.62 -13.23
C SER A 64 23.78 14.25 -11.82
N ASN A 65 24.42 15.39 -11.65
CA ASN A 65 24.37 16.16 -10.40
C ASN A 65 22.94 16.49 -9.97
N SER A 66 22.07 16.81 -10.94
CA SER A 66 20.64 17.06 -10.65
C SER A 66 19.95 15.81 -10.08
N SER A 67 20.25 14.63 -10.60
CA SER A 67 19.70 13.37 -10.07
C SER A 67 20.22 13.08 -8.66
N ILE A 68 21.50 13.32 -8.40
CA ILE A 68 22.11 13.15 -7.09
C ILE A 68 21.43 14.05 -6.06
N ILE A 69 21.24 15.33 -6.36
CA ILE A 69 20.57 16.29 -5.47
C ILE A 69 19.15 15.83 -5.12
N LYS A 70 18.39 15.33 -6.11
CA LYS A 70 17.04 14.82 -5.88
C LYS A 70 17.02 13.60 -4.94
N LEU A 71 18.00 12.71 -5.11
CA LEU A 71 18.17 11.53 -4.27
C LEU A 71 18.58 11.92 -2.84
N GLU A 72 19.51 12.87 -2.69
CA GLU A 72 19.92 13.42 -1.39
C GLU A 72 18.72 14.05 -0.67
N ASN A 73 17.91 14.84 -1.36
CA ASN A 73 16.69 15.44 -0.78
C ASN A 73 15.70 14.38 -0.30
N PHE A 74 15.49 13.32 -1.07
CA PHE A 74 14.65 12.20 -0.66
C PHE A 74 15.20 11.51 0.60
N VAL A 75 16.49 11.17 0.63
CA VAL A 75 17.12 10.55 1.81
C VAL A 75 17.01 11.47 3.02
N ASN A 76 17.33 12.75 2.87
CA ASN A 76 17.22 13.72 3.97
C ASN A 76 15.81 13.79 4.54
N GLN A 77 14.78 13.76 3.69
CA GLN A 77 13.38 13.72 4.12
C GLN A 77 13.09 12.46 4.96
N ILE A 78 13.52 11.29 4.51
CA ILE A 78 13.35 10.03 5.26
C ILE A 78 14.12 10.07 6.59
N GLU A 79 15.35 10.57 6.61
CA GLU A 79 16.13 10.68 7.86
C GLU A 79 15.48 11.64 8.87
N VAL A 80 14.88 12.73 8.40
CA VAL A 80 14.07 13.62 9.27
C VAL A 80 12.89 12.86 9.88
N PHE A 81 12.15 12.11 9.08
CA PHE A 81 11.02 11.30 9.58
C PHE A 81 11.48 10.27 10.61
N LYS A 82 12.62 9.60 10.39
CA LYS A 82 13.20 8.66 11.36
C LYS A 82 13.55 9.30 12.70
N ILE A 83 14.11 10.49 12.66
CA ILE A 83 14.44 11.25 13.88
C ILE A 83 13.15 11.61 14.63
N GLN A 84 12.13 12.06 13.91
CA GLN A 84 10.84 12.45 14.49
C GLN A 84 10.07 11.22 15.02
N ASN A 85 10.15 10.08 14.35
CA ASN A 85 9.51 8.83 14.79
C ASN A 85 9.94 8.38 16.20
N LYS A 86 11.14 8.80 16.66
CA LYS A 86 11.59 8.52 18.04
C LYS A 86 10.85 9.31 19.11
N LYS A 87 10.14 10.38 18.73
CA LYS A 87 9.50 11.34 19.64
C LYS A 87 7.98 11.39 19.47
N LEU A 88 7.49 11.11 18.29
CA LEU A 88 6.10 11.25 17.88
C LEU A 88 5.37 9.90 18.00
N SER A 89 4.09 9.95 18.28
CA SER A 89 3.18 8.79 18.18
C SER A 89 3.00 8.32 16.73
N ALA A 90 2.46 7.12 16.55
CA ALA A 90 2.15 6.60 15.20
C ALA A 90 1.23 7.54 14.40
N PHE A 91 0.29 8.21 15.07
CA PHE A 91 -0.57 9.19 14.41
C PHE A 91 0.20 10.45 13.99
N GLU A 92 0.96 11.04 14.92
CA GLU A 92 1.68 12.28 14.66
C GLU A 92 2.75 12.13 13.56
N ILE A 93 3.48 11.00 13.54
CA ILE A 93 4.46 10.75 12.48
C ILE A 93 3.77 10.51 11.13
N THR A 94 2.61 9.84 11.12
CA THR A 94 1.85 9.64 9.88
C THR A 94 1.33 10.96 9.33
N ASP A 95 0.76 11.82 10.18
CA ASP A 95 0.29 13.15 9.80
C ASP A 95 1.44 14.03 9.28
N LEU A 96 2.61 13.97 9.94
CA LEU A 96 3.82 14.66 9.48
C LEU A 96 4.27 14.17 8.09
N VAL A 97 4.30 12.85 7.87
CA VAL A 97 4.66 12.27 6.57
C VAL A 97 3.69 12.74 5.49
N ILE A 98 2.39 12.73 5.75
CA ILE A 98 1.36 13.17 4.79
C ILE A 98 1.55 14.65 4.43
N LYS A 99 1.79 15.52 5.42
CA LYS A 99 1.97 16.97 5.24
C LYS A 99 3.27 17.28 4.47
N GLU A 100 4.38 16.75 4.92
CA GLU A 100 5.69 17.04 4.33
C GLU A 100 5.87 16.45 2.93
N THR A 101 5.24 15.31 2.63
CA THR A 101 5.27 14.75 1.28
C THR A 101 4.31 15.42 0.33
N LYS A 102 3.33 16.19 0.83
CA LYS A 102 2.27 16.85 0.05
C LYS A 102 1.46 15.86 -0.81
N ILE A 103 1.32 14.63 -0.35
CA ILE A 103 0.67 13.57 -1.12
C ILE A 103 -0.82 13.85 -1.35
N ILE A 104 -1.49 14.50 -0.38
CA ILE A 104 -2.90 14.93 -0.54
C ILE A 104 -3.00 16.04 -1.59
N ASP A 105 -2.06 16.99 -1.61
CA ASP A 105 -2.06 18.06 -2.59
C ASP A 105 -1.86 17.50 -4.01
N GLU A 106 -1.01 16.48 -4.15
CA GLU A 106 -0.79 15.79 -5.42
C GLU A 106 -2.06 15.06 -5.88
N LEU A 107 -2.75 14.35 -4.99
CA LEU A 107 -4.00 13.65 -5.29
C LEU A 107 -5.13 14.62 -5.67
N ARG A 108 -5.19 15.78 -5.03
CA ARG A 108 -6.21 16.82 -5.32
C ARG A 108 -6.03 17.55 -6.63
N LYS A 109 -4.90 17.41 -7.32
CA LYS A 109 -4.73 17.95 -8.67
C LYS A 109 -5.58 17.22 -9.70
N ASP A 110 -5.91 15.99 -9.43
CA ASP A 110 -6.79 15.17 -10.25
C ASP A 110 -8.14 15.05 -9.53
N GLU A 111 -9.19 15.62 -10.12
CA GLU A 111 -10.55 15.62 -9.58
C GLU A 111 -11.32 14.33 -9.91
N SER A 112 -10.63 13.29 -10.36
CA SER A 112 -11.25 12.00 -10.66
C SER A 112 -11.85 11.34 -9.40
N PRO A 113 -12.94 10.58 -9.56
CA PRO A 113 -13.52 9.82 -8.44
C PRO A 113 -12.50 8.92 -7.74
N GLU A 114 -11.53 8.39 -8.49
CA GLU A 114 -10.46 7.56 -7.96
C GLU A 114 -9.52 8.37 -7.04
N SER A 115 -9.17 9.58 -7.41
CA SER A 115 -8.33 10.46 -6.58
C SER A 115 -9.04 10.91 -5.32
N ILE A 116 -10.35 11.18 -5.39
CA ILE A 116 -11.19 11.48 -4.22
C ILE A 116 -11.18 10.27 -3.27
N ALA A 117 -11.47 9.07 -3.76
CA ALA A 117 -11.45 7.86 -2.95
C ALA A 117 -10.08 7.58 -2.32
N ARG A 118 -8.97 7.92 -2.99
CA ARG A 118 -7.62 7.82 -2.41
C ARG A 118 -7.40 8.78 -1.25
N VAL A 119 -7.95 9.99 -1.31
CA VAL A 119 -7.90 10.95 -0.18
C VAL A 119 -8.72 10.44 0.99
N GLU A 120 -9.92 9.91 0.73
CA GLU A 120 -10.76 9.28 1.75
C GLU A 120 -10.06 8.11 2.43
N ASN A 121 -9.42 7.23 1.65
CA ASN A 121 -8.61 6.12 2.20
C ASN A 121 -7.43 6.59 3.08
N ILE A 122 -6.87 7.77 2.83
CA ILE A 122 -5.85 8.35 3.71
C ILE A 122 -6.49 8.79 5.03
N GLN A 123 -7.68 9.38 5.00
CA GLN A 123 -8.41 9.77 6.20
C GLN A 123 -8.81 8.53 7.03
N GLU A 124 -9.26 7.48 6.38
CA GLU A 124 -9.55 6.19 7.00
C GLU A 124 -8.32 5.59 7.69
N LEU A 125 -7.16 5.65 7.04
CA LEU A 125 -5.90 5.21 7.63
C LEU A 125 -5.59 6.00 8.91
N LEU A 126 -5.76 7.31 8.91
CA LEU A 126 -5.54 8.16 10.09
C LEU A 126 -6.51 7.81 11.23
N ASN A 127 -7.77 7.53 10.90
CA ASN A 127 -8.77 7.09 11.89
C ASN A 127 -8.36 5.74 12.47
N GLY A 128 -7.99 4.75 11.65
CA GLY A 128 -7.55 3.44 12.13
C GLY A 128 -6.28 3.50 12.99
N ILE A 129 -5.38 4.46 12.74
CA ILE A 129 -4.22 4.68 13.63
C ILE A 129 -4.67 5.27 14.97
N ARG A 130 -5.68 6.14 14.97
CA ARG A 130 -6.23 6.70 16.21
C ARG A 130 -6.89 5.63 17.07
N ASP A 131 -7.74 4.82 16.46
CA ASP A 131 -8.41 3.69 17.14
C ASP A 131 -7.37 2.75 17.75
N PHE A 132 -6.33 2.39 16.97
CA PHE A 132 -5.21 1.59 17.48
C PHE A 132 -4.53 2.22 18.70
N ILE A 133 -4.29 3.54 18.70
CA ILE A 133 -3.69 4.24 19.83
C ILE A 133 -4.63 4.24 21.05
N ASP A 134 -5.92 4.42 20.85
CA ASP A 134 -6.91 4.45 21.92
C ASP A 134 -7.09 3.07 22.56
N ASP A 135 -7.12 2.01 21.78
CA ASP A 135 -7.14 0.62 22.27
C ASP A 135 -5.88 0.26 23.09
N GLN A 136 -4.71 0.77 22.68
CA GLN A 136 -3.46 0.54 23.38
C GLN A 136 -3.33 1.31 24.71
N LYS A 137 -4.04 2.42 24.90
CA LYS A 137 -4.04 3.20 26.18
C LYS A 137 -4.57 2.39 27.36
N GLU A 138 -5.40 1.40 27.12
CA GLU A 138 -5.92 0.50 28.17
C GLU A 138 -4.87 -0.53 28.64
N ILE A 139 -3.81 -0.74 27.85
CA ILE A 139 -2.72 -1.66 28.17
C ILE A 139 -1.55 -0.82 28.71
N ALA A 140 -1.39 -0.78 30.02
CA ALA A 140 -0.35 -0.01 30.69
C ALA A 140 1.05 -0.34 30.11
N ASP A 141 1.83 0.71 29.79
CA ASP A 141 3.22 0.70 29.31
C ASP A 141 3.48 0.49 27.80
N SER A 142 2.49 0.41 26.92
CA SER A 142 2.78 0.40 25.50
C SER A 142 3.12 1.82 25.00
N LYS A 143 4.36 2.04 24.61
CA LYS A 143 4.73 3.19 23.79
C LYS A 143 4.10 2.97 22.42
N ASN A 144 3.04 3.70 22.14
CA ASN A 144 2.31 3.68 20.85
C ASN A 144 3.25 4.04 19.71
N ASN A 145 4.06 3.09 19.29
CA ASN A 145 5.05 3.32 18.27
C ASN A 145 4.55 2.84 16.89
N LEU A 146 5.11 3.46 15.88
CA LEU A 146 4.78 3.14 14.49
C LEU A 146 5.07 1.68 14.13
N SER A 147 6.10 1.06 14.73
CA SER A 147 6.47 -0.33 14.43
C SER A 147 5.40 -1.32 14.85
N GLU A 148 4.75 -1.09 16.01
CA GLU A 148 3.65 -1.93 16.51
C GLU A 148 2.42 -1.81 15.61
N PHE A 149 2.08 -0.58 15.22
CA PHE A 149 0.99 -0.35 14.26
C PHE A 149 1.24 -1.09 12.94
N LEU A 150 2.44 -0.96 12.36
CA LEU A 150 2.78 -1.63 11.11
C LEU A 150 2.79 -3.16 11.24
N SER A 151 3.19 -3.70 12.38
CA SER A 151 3.11 -5.13 12.67
C SER A 151 1.65 -5.59 12.71
N ASN A 152 0.77 -4.86 13.38
CA ASN A 152 -0.66 -5.17 13.43
C ASN A 152 -1.31 -5.11 12.05
N VAL A 153 -1.00 -4.09 11.24
CA VAL A 153 -1.49 -4.00 9.86
C VAL A 153 -1.02 -5.19 9.00
N SER A 154 0.22 -5.63 9.19
CA SER A 154 0.75 -6.79 8.46
C SER A 154 0.08 -8.09 8.91
N LEU A 155 -0.10 -8.27 10.22
CA LEU A 155 -0.82 -9.41 10.79
C LEU A 155 -2.29 -9.41 10.38
N ALA A 156 -2.99 -8.27 10.41
CA ALA A 156 -4.40 -8.19 10.01
C ALA A 156 -4.62 -8.65 8.56
N THR A 157 -3.64 -8.40 7.67
CA THR A 157 -3.70 -8.88 6.28
C THR A 157 -3.52 -10.39 6.18
N ASP A 158 -2.72 -11.00 7.06
CA ASP A 158 -2.46 -12.46 7.10
C ASP A 158 -3.48 -13.20 7.99
N PHE A 159 -3.92 -12.60 9.10
CA PHE A 159 -4.90 -13.18 10.05
C PHE A 159 -6.32 -13.23 9.52
N ASP A 160 -6.69 -12.37 8.58
CA ASP A 160 -7.99 -12.48 7.89
C ASP A 160 -8.15 -13.84 7.17
N ILE A 161 -7.05 -14.55 6.95
CA ILE A 161 -7.03 -15.88 6.34
C ILE A 161 -7.10 -17.00 7.40
N ASP A 162 -6.45 -16.88 8.56
CA ASP A 162 -6.24 -18.00 9.50
C ASP A 162 -7.21 -18.06 10.68
N LEU A 163 -7.73 -16.95 11.21
CA LEU A 163 -8.60 -16.95 12.40
C LEU A 163 -10.04 -17.42 12.14
N LYS A 164 -10.42 -17.60 10.88
CA LYS A 164 -11.79 -17.89 10.45
C LYS A 164 -12.12 -19.38 10.31
N LEU A 165 -11.27 -20.28 10.77
CA LEU A 165 -11.50 -21.73 10.64
C LEU A 165 -12.33 -22.37 11.76
N SER A 166 -12.65 -21.66 12.84
CA SER A 166 -13.29 -22.24 14.04
C SER A 166 -14.68 -21.73 14.39
N GLU A 167 -15.19 -20.69 13.74
CA GLU A 167 -16.51 -20.11 14.03
C GLU A 167 -17.41 -20.07 12.79
N ASP A 168 -18.74 -20.18 12.99
CA ASP A 168 -19.75 -19.98 11.93
C ASP A 168 -19.85 -18.49 11.60
N PHE A 169 -19.22 -18.06 10.51
CA PHE A 169 -19.24 -16.67 10.05
C PHE A 169 -19.50 -16.58 8.55
N VAL A 170 -19.94 -15.40 8.12
CA VAL A 170 -20.10 -15.05 6.71
C VAL A 170 -18.95 -14.11 6.32
N SER A 171 -18.13 -14.52 5.35
CA SER A 171 -17.08 -13.68 4.79
C SER A 171 -17.63 -12.83 3.65
N LEU A 172 -17.44 -11.50 3.73
CA LEU A 172 -17.72 -10.58 2.64
C LEU A 172 -16.38 -10.18 1.99
N MET A 173 -16.28 -10.37 0.67
CA MET A 173 -15.06 -10.08 -0.07
C MET A 173 -15.34 -9.81 -1.55
N SER A 174 -14.38 -9.20 -2.25
CA SER A 174 -14.46 -9.08 -3.71
C SER A 174 -14.17 -10.42 -4.39
N LEU A 175 -14.64 -10.59 -5.64
CA LEU A 175 -14.34 -11.78 -6.46
C LEU A 175 -12.82 -11.95 -6.64
N HIS A 176 -12.06 -10.85 -6.80
CA HIS A 176 -10.61 -10.91 -6.90
C HIS A 176 -9.94 -11.45 -5.62
N SER A 177 -10.42 -11.01 -4.46
CA SER A 177 -9.89 -11.45 -3.15
C SER A 177 -10.22 -12.92 -2.87
N SER A 178 -11.22 -13.48 -3.54
CA SER A 178 -11.60 -14.89 -3.38
C SER A 178 -10.70 -15.87 -4.12
N LYS A 179 -9.79 -15.39 -4.97
CA LYS A 179 -8.89 -16.24 -5.75
C LYS A 179 -7.97 -17.06 -4.82
N GLY A 180 -8.01 -18.39 -4.98
CA GLY A 180 -7.23 -19.31 -4.15
C GLY A 180 -7.94 -19.78 -2.87
N LEU A 181 -9.05 -19.14 -2.47
CA LEU A 181 -9.87 -19.57 -1.34
C LEU A 181 -10.96 -20.55 -1.78
N GLU A 182 -11.54 -21.30 -0.86
CA GLU A 182 -12.66 -22.22 -1.10
C GLU A 182 -13.65 -22.20 0.05
N PHE A 183 -14.95 -22.16 -0.27
CA PHE A 183 -16.04 -22.05 0.71
C PHE A 183 -17.09 -23.15 0.49
N LYS A 184 -17.79 -23.56 1.54
CA LYS A 184 -18.91 -24.51 1.42
C LYS A 184 -20.01 -23.96 0.53
N ASN A 185 -20.43 -22.72 0.78
CA ASN A 185 -21.47 -22.02 0.07
C ASN A 185 -20.94 -20.65 -0.35
N VAL A 186 -21.23 -20.23 -1.57
CA VAL A 186 -20.85 -18.93 -2.11
C VAL A 186 -22.09 -18.22 -2.61
N PHE A 187 -22.24 -16.97 -2.23
CA PHE A 187 -23.28 -16.06 -2.71
C PHE A 187 -22.58 -14.99 -3.55
N ILE A 188 -22.88 -14.95 -4.85
CA ILE A 188 -22.40 -13.89 -5.73
C ILE A 188 -23.54 -12.91 -5.90
N VAL A 189 -23.32 -11.67 -5.46
CA VAL A 189 -24.31 -10.58 -5.47
C VAL A 189 -23.90 -9.50 -6.45
N GLY A 190 -24.85 -8.65 -6.87
CA GLY A 190 -24.56 -7.54 -7.78
C GLY A 190 -24.36 -7.97 -9.23
N LEU A 191 -25.03 -9.04 -9.65
CA LEU A 191 -25.04 -9.49 -11.05
C LEU A 191 -26.11 -8.69 -11.83
N GLU A 192 -25.81 -7.42 -12.06
CA GLU A 192 -26.70 -6.45 -12.69
C GLU A 192 -25.98 -5.76 -13.84
N GLU A 193 -26.73 -5.29 -14.83
CA GLU A 193 -26.17 -4.49 -15.93
C GLU A 193 -25.39 -3.29 -15.36
N ASP A 194 -24.29 -2.96 -15.98
CA ASP A 194 -23.39 -1.86 -15.62
C ASP A 194 -22.64 -2.03 -14.29
N LEU A 195 -22.99 -2.99 -13.44
CA LEU A 195 -22.30 -3.30 -12.20
C LEU A 195 -21.37 -4.52 -12.38
N PHE A 196 -21.92 -5.64 -12.88
CA PHE A 196 -21.15 -6.82 -13.25
C PHE A 196 -21.81 -7.58 -14.41
N PRO A 197 -21.25 -7.51 -15.63
CA PRO A 197 -19.99 -6.80 -15.99
C PRO A 197 -20.07 -5.29 -15.78
N SER A 198 -18.94 -4.68 -15.44
CA SER A 198 -18.83 -3.23 -15.27
C SER A 198 -19.14 -2.50 -16.59
N ALA A 199 -19.85 -1.36 -16.52
CA ALA A 199 -20.09 -0.50 -17.69
C ALA A 199 -18.80 -0.16 -18.47
N LEU A 200 -17.66 -0.04 -17.77
CA LEU A 200 -16.38 0.24 -18.37
C LEU A 200 -15.84 -0.92 -19.20
N SER A 201 -16.18 -2.15 -18.89
CA SER A 201 -15.72 -3.35 -19.59
C SER A 201 -16.36 -3.55 -20.97
N TYR A 202 -17.46 -2.88 -21.27
CA TYR A 202 -18.08 -2.94 -22.61
C TYR A 202 -17.27 -2.23 -23.71
N ASN A 203 -16.30 -1.40 -23.32
CA ASN A 203 -15.48 -0.66 -24.28
C ASN A 203 -14.42 -1.54 -24.97
N SER A 204 -14.10 -2.70 -24.42
CA SER A 204 -13.08 -3.61 -24.94
C SER A 204 -13.52 -5.07 -24.81
N ARG A 205 -13.26 -5.87 -25.83
CA ARG A 205 -13.52 -7.31 -25.80
C ARG A 205 -12.64 -8.01 -24.75
N ASP A 206 -11.42 -7.53 -24.58
CA ASP A 206 -10.47 -8.11 -23.61
C ASP A 206 -10.91 -7.84 -22.18
N ASP A 207 -11.45 -6.64 -21.90
CA ASP A 207 -11.99 -6.29 -20.59
C ASP A 207 -13.24 -7.13 -20.25
N LEU A 208 -14.12 -7.36 -21.22
CA LEU A 208 -15.28 -8.23 -21.04
C LEU A 208 -14.89 -9.70 -20.80
N GLU A 209 -13.85 -10.18 -21.49
CA GLU A 209 -13.30 -11.51 -21.24
C GLU A 209 -12.67 -11.63 -19.85
N GLU A 210 -12.07 -10.56 -19.33
CA GLU A 210 -11.53 -10.56 -17.96
C GLU A 210 -12.64 -10.58 -16.91
N GLU A 211 -13.74 -9.82 -17.10
CA GLU A 211 -14.96 -9.92 -16.26
C GLU A 211 -15.52 -11.34 -16.26
N ARG A 212 -15.57 -11.98 -17.43
CA ARG A 212 -16.00 -13.39 -17.55
C ARG A 212 -15.09 -14.34 -16.78
N ARG A 213 -13.78 -14.13 -16.84
CA ARG A 213 -12.79 -14.93 -16.08
C ARG A 213 -12.98 -14.73 -14.59
N LEU A 214 -13.21 -13.49 -14.17
CA LEU A 214 -13.45 -13.14 -12.77
C LEU A 214 -14.73 -13.82 -12.25
N PHE A 215 -15.80 -13.84 -13.04
CA PHE A 215 -17.01 -14.57 -12.71
C PHE A 215 -16.74 -16.08 -12.55
N TYR A 216 -15.99 -16.67 -13.47
CA TYR A 216 -15.58 -18.07 -13.38
C TYR A 216 -14.78 -18.35 -12.09
N VAL A 217 -13.88 -17.46 -11.71
CA VAL A 217 -13.18 -17.58 -10.42
C VAL A 217 -14.18 -17.64 -9.28
N GLY A 218 -15.15 -16.72 -9.21
CA GLY A 218 -16.17 -16.69 -8.17
C GLY A 218 -16.97 -17.99 -8.08
N ILE A 219 -17.45 -18.50 -9.21
CA ILE A 219 -18.23 -19.76 -9.28
C ILE A 219 -17.41 -20.93 -8.74
N THR A 220 -16.14 -21.01 -9.12
CA THR A 220 -15.26 -22.12 -8.73
C THR A 220 -14.81 -22.09 -7.27
N ARG A 221 -15.18 -21.06 -6.51
CA ARG A 221 -14.89 -21.02 -5.06
C ARG A 221 -15.83 -21.87 -4.23
N ALA A 222 -16.96 -22.28 -4.78
CA ALA A 222 -17.96 -23.06 -4.06
C ALA A 222 -17.68 -24.55 -4.07
N LYS A 223 -17.50 -25.15 -2.87
CA LYS A 223 -17.37 -26.63 -2.70
C LYS A 223 -18.69 -27.36 -2.81
N LYS A 224 -19.81 -26.73 -2.41
CA LYS A 224 -21.12 -27.37 -2.36
C LYS A 224 -22.20 -26.61 -3.13
N LYS A 225 -22.36 -25.31 -2.88
CA LYS A 225 -23.43 -24.51 -3.48
C LYS A 225 -22.90 -23.15 -3.89
N SER A 226 -23.24 -22.73 -5.09
CA SER A 226 -23.11 -21.35 -5.56
C SER A 226 -24.52 -20.79 -5.81
N LEU A 227 -24.80 -19.60 -5.28
CA LEU A 227 -26.05 -18.89 -5.42
C LEU A 227 -25.77 -17.53 -6.06
N TYR A 228 -26.60 -17.16 -7.02
CA TYR A 228 -26.47 -15.92 -7.77
C TYR A 228 -27.65 -15.03 -7.43
N ILE A 229 -27.39 -13.81 -7.03
CA ILE A 229 -28.41 -12.84 -6.67
C ILE A 229 -28.37 -11.69 -7.67
N ILE A 230 -29.47 -11.55 -8.37
CA ILE A 230 -29.75 -10.46 -9.30
C ILE A 230 -30.85 -9.63 -8.61
N CYS A 231 -30.62 -8.32 -8.48
CA CYS A 231 -31.60 -7.39 -7.89
C CYS A 231 -32.41 -6.69 -8.97
#